data_33fa1d451e5a4b65743890e5c8a0f742
#
_entry.id   33fa1d451e5a4b65743890e5c8a0f742
#
_cell.length_a   1.000
_cell.length_b   1.000
_cell.length_c   1.000
_cell.angle_alpha   90.00
_cell.angle_beta   90.00
_cell.angle_gamma   90.00
#
_symmetry.space_group_name_H-M   'P 1'
#
loop_
_entity.id
_entity.type
_entity.pdbx_description
1 polymer ?
#
loop_
_entity_poly.entity_id
_entity_poly.type
_entity_poly.pdbx_seq_one_letter_code
_entity_poly.pdbx_strand_id
1 'polypeptide(L)'
;MVGLFAAWQFWAPLSAGFAALTAIFAKIGLDRVDSDFATFIRTLVILVTLGGILAVLGKFQAPGSIPPRSWLFLVLSGLATGASWIRYFRALKLGPASLVAPLDKFSVVLVALLGVAFLGERLDLRQWLGVALVTAGVVVLAIRP
;
A
#
# COMPACT_ATOMS: atom_id res chain seq x y z
N MET A 1 20.58 20.52 6.16
CA MET A 1 20.21 19.09 6.08
C MET A 1 18.81 18.72 6.61
N VAL A 2 18.10 19.62 7.24
CA VAL A 2 16.73 19.36 7.80
C VAL A 2 15.63 19.26 6.72
N GLY A 3 15.88 19.77 5.49
CA GLY A 3 14.86 19.82 4.44
C GLY A 3 14.60 18.49 3.69
N LEU A 4 15.56 17.57 3.63
CA LEU A 4 15.40 16.35 2.83
C LEU A 4 14.43 15.34 3.48
N PHE A 5 14.50 15.21 4.80
CA PHE A 5 13.62 14.31 5.56
C PHE A 5 12.21 14.86 5.80
N ALA A 6 11.98 16.14 5.52
CA ALA A 6 10.65 16.76 5.57
C ALA A 6 9.88 16.62 4.25
N ALA A 7 10.54 16.20 3.17
CA ALA A 7 9.94 16.09 1.85
C ALA A 7 9.36 14.68 1.61
N TRP A 8 8.10 14.59 1.22
CA TRP A 8 7.43 13.32 0.87
C TRP A 8 8.18 12.55 -0.23
N GLN A 9 8.92 13.25 -1.10
CA GLN A 9 9.74 12.69 -2.17
C GLN A 9 10.87 11.77 -1.66
N PHE A 10 11.30 11.90 -0.41
CA PHE A 10 12.27 11.00 0.21
C PHE A 10 11.58 9.71 0.71
N TRP A 11 10.43 9.84 1.35
CA TRP A 11 9.75 8.71 1.98
C TRP A 11 9.04 7.79 0.98
N ALA A 12 8.55 8.34 -0.13
CA ALA A 12 7.80 7.57 -1.12
C ALA A 12 8.67 6.50 -1.82
N PRO A 13 9.89 6.78 -2.32
CA PRO A 13 10.77 5.76 -2.89
C PRO A 13 11.21 4.70 -1.86
N LEU A 14 11.46 5.11 -0.62
CA LEU A 14 11.82 4.19 0.46
C LEU A 14 10.68 3.21 0.75
N SER A 15 9.44 3.71 0.81
CA SER A 15 8.25 2.88 0.92
C SER A 15 8.11 1.91 -0.25
N ALA A 16 8.38 2.35 -1.49
CA ALA A 16 8.34 1.49 -2.66
C ALA A 16 9.36 0.34 -2.59
N GLY A 17 10.58 0.61 -2.07
CA GLY A 17 11.58 -0.42 -1.83
C GLY A 17 11.10 -1.50 -0.85
N PHE A 18 10.53 -1.10 0.28
CA PHE A 18 9.94 -2.05 1.23
C PHE A 18 8.73 -2.79 0.65
N ALA A 19 7.93 -2.14 -0.19
CA ALA A 19 6.81 -2.80 -0.86
C ALA A 19 7.29 -3.89 -1.84
N ALA A 20 8.40 -3.66 -2.54
CA ALA A 20 9.01 -4.66 -3.41
C ALA A 20 9.52 -5.88 -2.61
N LEU A 21 10.26 -5.65 -1.51
CA LEU A 21 10.69 -6.72 -0.61
C LEU A 21 9.49 -7.51 -0.04
N THR A 22 8.43 -6.80 0.33
CA THR A 22 7.18 -7.41 0.79
C THR A 22 6.62 -8.38 -0.25
N ALA A 23 6.55 -7.99 -1.52
CA ALA A 23 6.01 -8.86 -2.58
C ALA A 23 6.84 -10.14 -2.75
N ILE A 24 8.17 -10.03 -2.71
CA ILE A 24 9.08 -11.18 -2.83
C ILE A 24 8.97 -12.11 -1.62
N PHE A 25 9.05 -11.57 -0.41
CA PHE A 25 8.94 -12.40 0.81
C PHE A 25 7.56 -13.03 0.95
N ALA A 26 6.48 -12.32 0.59
CA ALA A 26 5.15 -12.89 0.57
C ALA A 26 5.04 -14.03 -0.44
N LYS A 27 5.59 -13.87 -1.65
CA LYS A 27 5.57 -14.93 -2.67
C LYS A 27 6.28 -16.20 -2.19
N ILE A 28 7.45 -16.07 -1.56
CA ILE A 28 8.20 -17.19 -0.99
C ILE A 28 7.41 -17.83 0.17
N GLY A 29 6.85 -17.02 1.07
CA GLY A 29 6.12 -17.48 2.24
C GLY A 29 4.78 -18.16 1.93
N LEU A 30 4.21 -17.94 0.73
CA LEU A 30 2.93 -18.50 0.31
C LEU A 30 3.02 -19.94 -0.24
N ASP A 31 4.21 -20.52 -0.36
CA ASP A 31 4.40 -21.83 -1.05
C ASP A 31 3.50 -22.94 -0.50
N ARG A 32 3.45 -23.10 0.83
CA ARG A 32 2.68 -24.16 1.50
C ARG A 32 1.64 -23.64 2.49
N VAL A 33 1.30 -22.37 2.44
CA VAL A 33 0.38 -21.71 3.38
C VAL A 33 -0.85 -21.21 2.63
N ASP A 34 -1.99 -21.30 3.29
CA ASP A 34 -3.20 -20.65 2.79
C ASP A 34 -3.00 -19.11 2.71
N SER A 35 -3.48 -18.50 1.61
CA SER A 35 -3.25 -17.08 1.34
C SER A 35 -3.89 -16.16 2.38
N ASP A 36 -5.07 -16.54 2.88
CA ASP A 36 -5.82 -15.73 3.82
C ASP A 36 -5.17 -15.84 5.21
N PHE A 37 -4.71 -17.05 5.58
CA PHE A 37 -3.96 -17.27 6.82
C PHE A 37 -2.58 -16.61 6.80
N ALA A 38 -1.87 -16.64 5.68
CA ALA A 38 -0.60 -15.92 5.52
C ALA A 38 -0.79 -14.41 5.68
N THR A 39 -1.90 -13.86 5.14
CA THR A 39 -2.26 -12.44 5.35
C THR A 39 -2.49 -12.15 6.83
N PHE A 40 -3.17 -13.02 7.57
CA PHE A 40 -3.40 -12.86 9.00
C PHE A 40 -2.10 -12.87 9.80
N ILE A 41 -1.22 -13.88 9.59
CA ILE A 41 0.10 -13.96 10.27
C ILE A 41 0.90 -12.68 10.03
N ARG A 42 0.99 -12.22 8.78
CA ARG A 42 1.70 -11.00 8.43
C ARG A 42 1.12 -9.76 9.13
N THR A 43 -0.20 -9.68 9.24
CA THR A 43 -0.87 -8.57 9.92
C THR A 43 -0.54 -8.53 11.41
N LEU A 44 -0.45 -9.70 12.07
CA LEU A 44 0.01 -9.81 13.46
C LEU A 44 1.45 -9.32 13.61
N VAL A 45 2.36 -9.74 12.71
CA VAL A 45 3.75 -9.28 12.74
C VAL A 45 3.83 -7.75 12.60
N ILE A 46 3.05 -7.16 11.69
CA ILE A 46 2.98 -5.70 11.52
C ILE A 46 2.47 -5.03 12.78
N LEU A 47 1.39 -5.54 13.36
CA LEU A 47 0.80 -4.98 14.59
C LEU A 47 1.81 -4.96 15.73
N VAL A 48 2.51 -6.07 15.96
CA VAL A 48 3.53 -6.19 17.01
C VAL A 48 4.70 -5.25 16.74
N THR A 49 5.19 -5.21 15.49
CA THR A 49 6.32 -4.36 15.10
C THR A 49 5.97 -2.87 15.27
N LEU A 50 4.83 -2.42 14.76
CA LEU A 50 4.40 -1.03 14.90
C LEU A 50 4.11 -0.66 16.35
N GLY A 51 3.46 -1.55 17.11
CA GLY A 51 3.22 -1.35 18.53
C GLY A 51 4.53 -1.21 19.32
N GLY A 52 5.52 -2.06 19.04
CA GLY A 52 6.84 -1.98 19.63
C GLY A 52 7.57 -0.66 19.30
N ILE A 53 7.55 -0.25 18.04
CA ILE A 53 8.12 1.03 17.60
C ILE A 53 7.46 2.20 18.34
N LEU A 54 6.12 2.23 18.41
CA LEU A 54 5.39 3.30 19.10
C LEU A 54 5.69 3.32 20.59
N ALA A 55 5.85 2.15 21.23
CA ALA A 55 6.21 2.03 22.63
C ALA A 55 7.61 2.61 22.89
N VAL A 56 8.60 2.22 22.10
CA VAL A 56 10.00 2.72 22.22
C VAL A 56 10.08 4.22 21.97
N LEU A 57 9.31 4.74 21.02
CA LEU A 57 9.31 6.17 20.68
C LEU A 57 8.41 7.02 21.58
N GLY A 58 7.65 6.42 22.50
CA GLY A 58 6.70 7.14 23.37
C GLY A 58 5.59 7.85 22.59
N LYS A 59 5.20 7.33 21.40
CA LYS A 59 4.24 7.99 20.50
C LYS A 59 2.81 7.48 20.61
N PHE A 60 2.47 6.73 21.64
CA PHE A 60 1.08 6.37 21.88
C PHE A 60 0.27 7.62 22.27
N GLN A 61 -0.85 7.78 21.61
CA GLN A 61 -1.83 8.82 21.94
C GLN A 61 -3.01 8.22 22.70
N ALA A 62 -3.57 8.98 23.64
CA ALA A 62 -4.78 8.55 24.33
C ALA A 62 -5.93 8.42 23.31
N PRO A 63 -6.69 7.32 23.30
CA PRO A 63 -7.78 7.12 22.34
C PRO A 63 -8.80 8.26 22.34
N GLY A 64 -9.06 8.87 23.51
CA GLY A 64 -9.99 9.99 23.65
C GLY A 64 -9.49 11.32 23.06
N SER A 65 -8.19 11.44 22.70
CA SER A 65 -7.66 12.64 22.04
C SER A 65 -7.86 12.64 20.53
N ILE A 66 -8.31 11.52 19.95
CA ILE A 66 -8.48 11.37 18.50
C ILE A 66 -9.92 11.76 18.12
N PRO A 67 -10.11 12.70 17.19
CA PRO A 67 -11.43 13.11 16.74
C PRO A 67 -12.25 11.92 16.19
N PRO A 68 -13.58 11.84 16.44
CA PRO A 68 -14.43 10.75 15.95
C PRO A 68 -14.37 10.56 14.42
N ARG A 69 -14.25 11.66 13.68
CA ARG A 69 -14.09 11.63 12.22
C ARG A 69 -12.80 10.90 11.82
N SER A 70 -11.70 11.13 12.51
CA SER A 70 -10.43 10.45 12.25
C SER A 70 -10.54 8.96 12.55
N TRP A 71 -11.20 8.59 13.65
CA TRP A 71 -11.49 7.19 13.97
C TRP A 71 -12.25 6.50 12.85
N LEU A 72 -13.34 7.11 12.35
CA LEU A 72 -14.13 6.55 11.27
C LEU A 72 -13.27 6.26 10.04
N PHE A 73 -12.49 7.25 9.56
CA PHE A 73 -11.70 7.07 8.35
C PHE A 73 -10.50 6.12 8.54
N LEU A 74 -9.89 6.08 9.73
CA LEU A 74 -8.84 5.10 10.03
C LEU A 74 -9.39 3.68 10.05
N VAL A 75 -10.56 3.45 10.61
CA VAL A 75 -11.23 2.15 10.60
C VAL A 75 -11.58 1.74 9.16
N LEU A 76 -12.20 2.62 8.38
CA LEU A 76 -12.52 2.36 6.97
C LEU A 76 -11.26 2.05 6.16
N SER A 77 -10.18 2.79 6.37
CA SER A 77 -8.88 2.55 5.73
C SER A 77 -8.30 1.19 6.12
N GLY A 78 -8.38 0.81 7.39
CA GLY A 78 -7.95 -0.50 7.88
C GLY A 78 -8.73 -1.65 7.23
N LEU A 79 -10.06 -1.52 7.15
CA LEU A 79 -10.92 -2.51 6.48
C LEU A 79 -10.60 -2.63 4.98
N ALA A 80 -10.43 -1.50 4.30
CA ALA A 80 -10.05 -1.47 2.88
C ALA A 80 -8.67 -2.12 2.66
N THR A 81 -7.70 -1.86 3.55
CA THR A 81 -6.37 -2.48 3.52
C THR A 81 -6.46 -3.99 3.70
N GLY A 82 -7.22 -4.47 4.69
CA GLY A 82 -7.42 -5.91 4.91
C GLY A 82 -8.05 -6.60 3.70
N ALA A 83 -9.10 -6.00 3.13
CA ALA A 83 -9.75 -6.50 1.93
C ALA A 83 -8.79 -6.51 0.72
N SER A 84 -7.99 -5.48 0.53
CA SER A 84 -7.00 -5.40 -0.54
C SER A 84 -5.94 -6.51 -0.39
N TRP A 85 -5.40 -6.69 0.80
CA TRP A 85 -4.31 -7.65 1.04
C TRP A 85 -4.74 -9.10 0.91
N ILE A 86 -5.95 -9.46 1.32
CA ILE A 86 -6.51 -10.80 1.06
C ILE A 86 -6.52 -11.09 -0.44
N ARG A 87 -6.95 -10.14 -1.29
CA ARG A 87 -6.96 -10.30 -2.75
C ARG A 87 -5.55 -10.34 -3.34
N TYR A 88 -4.67 -9.47 -2.86
CA TYR A 88 -3.29 -9.40 -3.30
C TYR A 88 -2.52 -10.71 -3.01
N PHE A 89 -2.64 -11.25 -1.80
CA PHE A 89 -2.00 -12.52 -1.43
C PHE A 89 -2.56 -13.70 -2.21
N ARG A 90 -3.86 -13.69 -2.47
CA ARG A 90 -4.48 -14.70 -3.34
C ARG A 90 -3.96 -14.60 -4.78
N ALA A 91 -3.82 -13.39 -5.32
CA ALA A 91 -3.21 -13.18 -6.63
C ALA A 91 -1.75 -13.61 -6.67
N LEU A 92 -0.95 -13.30 -5.64
CA LEU A 92 0.45 -13.76 -5.52
C LEU A 92 0.57 -15.28 -5.45
N LYS A 93 -0.38 -15.96 -4.83
CA LYS A 93 -0.40 -17.43 -4.79
C LYS A 93 -0.63 -18.02 -6.18
N LEU A 94 -1.49 -17.42 -6.97
CA LEU A 94 -1.91 -17.90 -8.29
C LEU A 94 -0.99 -17.46 -9.43
N GLY A 95 -0.31 -16.31 -9.29
CA GLY A 95 0.49 -15.70 -10.36
C GLY A 95 1.92 -15.36 -9.96
N PRO A 96 2.79 -15.05 -10.94
CA PRO A 96 4.15 -14.60 -10.66
C PRO A 96 4.14 -13.20 -10.05
N ALA A 97 4.99 -12.98 -9.05
CA ALA A 97 5.08 -11.69 -8.35
C ALA A 97 5.42 -10.52 -9.29
N SER A 98 6.22 -10.79 -10.33
CA SER A 98 6.59 -9.82 -11.35
C SER A 98 5.43 -9.28 -12.19
N LEU A 99 4.32 -9.99 -12.27
CA LEU A 99 3.10 -9.54 -12.94
C LEU A 99 2.05 -9.03 -11.95
N VAL A 100 1.89 -9.71 -10.81
CA VAL A 100 0.89 -9.34 -9.81
C VAL A 100 1.20 -8.00 -9.16
N ALA A 101 2.46 -7.75 -8.78
CA ALA A 101 2.83 -6.50 -8.13
C ALA A 101 2.63 -5.24 -9.01
N PRO A 102 3.00 -5.23 -10.30
CA PRO A 102 2.65 -4.12 -11.18
C PRO A 102 1.15 -3.93 -11.39
N LEU A 103 0.37 -5.03 -11.55
CA LEU A 103 -1.08 -4.95 -11.70
C LEU A 103 -1.75 -4.31 -10.47
N ASP A 104 -1.28 -4.62 -9.27
CA ASP A 104 -1.76 -3.98 -8.04
C ASP A 104 -1.54 -2.46 -8.06
N LYS A 105 -0.51 -1.98 -8.77
CA LYS A 105 -0.23 -0.55 -8.94
C LYS A 105 -1.24 0.19 -9.82
N PHE A 106 -2.22 -0.49 -10.42
CA PHE A 106 -3.38 0.19 -11.00
C PHE A 106 -4.13 1.03 -9.96
N SER A 107 -4.00 0.68 -8.67
CA SER A 107 -4.46 1.51 -7.55
C SER A 107 -3.95 2.96 -7.61
N VAL A 108 -2.77 3.21 -8.16
CA VAL A 108 -2.20 4.58 -8.33
C VAL A 108 -3.10 5.44 -9.22
N VAL A 109 -3.64 4.83 -10.29
CA VAL A 109 -4.58 5.52 -11.21
C VAL A 109 -5.87 5.86 -10.48
N LEU A 110 -6.42 4.90 -9.72
CA LEU A 110 -7.62 5.11 -8.92
C LEU A 110 -7.41 6.18 -7.85
N VAL A 111 -6.25 6.19 -7.18
CA VAL A 111 -5.92 7.23 -6.20
C VAL A 111 -5.83 8.60 -6.85
N ALA A 112 -5.23 8.75 -8.04
CA ALA A 112 -5.18 10.02 -8.74
C ALA A 112 -6.59 10.53 -9.10
N LEU A 113 -7.47 9.66 -9.60
CA LEU A 113 -8.85 10.01 -9.92
C LEU A 113 -9.66 10.39 -8.68
N LEU A 114 -9.55 9.60 -7.61
CA LEU A 114 -10.27 9.84 -6.35
C LEU A 114 -9.71 11.06 -5.62
N GLY A 115 -8.39 11.31 -5.67
CA GLY A 115 -7.75 12.50 -5.10
C GLY A 115 -8.28 13.78 -5.74
N VAL A 116 -8.40 13.81 -7.06
CA VAL A 116 -9.01 14.93 -7.78
C VAL A 116 -10.50 15.07 -7.44
N ALA A 117 -11.25 13.96 -7.43
CA ALA A 117 -12.71 14.00 -7.26
C ALA A 117 -13.16 14.32 -5.82
N PHE A 118 -12.46 13.78 -4.81
CA PHE A 118 -12.90 13.83 -3.41
C PHE A 118 -12.02 14.71 -2.51
N LEU A 119 -10.72 14.83 -2.83
CA LEU A 119 -9.79 15.64 -2.04
C LEU A 119 -9.55 17.03 -2.66
N GLY A 120 -10.08 17.27 -3.88
CA GLY A 120 -9.90 18.52 -4.59
C GLY A 120 -8.46 18.76 -5.07
N GLU A 121 -7.66 17.71 -5.19
CA GLU A 121 -6.29 17.79 -5.70
C GLU A 121 -6.29 18.25 -7.16
N ARG A 122 -5.28 19.03 -7.54
CA ARG A 122 -5.11 19.49 -8.93
C ARG A 122 -3.84 18.91 -9.49
N LEU A 123 -4.00 18.08 -10.48
CA LEU A 123 -2.88 17.48 -11.22
C LEU A 123 -2.61 18.31 -12.49
N ASP A 124 -1.34 18.64 -12.71
CA ASP A 124 -0.90 19.28 -13.94
C ASP A 124 -0.80 18.27 -15.10
N LEU A 125 -0.55 18.77 -16.32
CA LEU A 125 -0.47 17.94 -17.51
C LEU A 125 0.65 16.87 -17.42
N ARG A 126 1.78 17.20 -16.76
CA ARG A 126 2.91 16.26 -16.63
C ARG A 126 2.53 15.12 -15.66
N GLN A 127 1.82 15.44 -14.58
CA GLN A 127 1.31 14.46 -13.63
C GLN A 127 0.28 13.53 -14.27
N TRP A 128 -0.64 14.06 -15.07
CA TRP A 128 -1.57 13.26 -15.86
C TRP A 128 -0.88 12.36 -16.88
N LEU A 129 0.17 12.84 -17.55
CA LEU A 129 1.01 12.02 -18.42
C LEU A 129 1.67 10.88 -17.65
N GLY A 130 2.18 11.15 -16.43
CA GLY A 130 2.74 10.12 -15.54
C GLY A 130 1.72 9.03 -15.22
N VAL A 131 0.49 9.41 -14.84
CA VAL A 131 -0.62 8.48 -14.56
C VAL A 131 -0.97 7.66 -15.82
N ALA A 132 -1.03 8.29 -16.99
CA ALA A 132 -1.30 7.60 -18.26
C ALA A 132 -0.21 6.57 -18.61
N LEU A 133 1.06 6.91 -18.41
CA LEU A 133 2.18 5.99 -18.65
C LEU A 133 2.15 4.79 -17.69
N VAL A 134 1.85 5.00 -16.42
CA VAL A 134 1.67 3.90 -15.45
C VAL A 134 0.51 3.01 -15.90
N THR A 135 -0.61 3.60 -16.30
CA THR A 135 -1.78 2.86 -16.82
C THR A 135 -1.41 2.00 -18.01
N ALA A 136 -0.75 2.59 -19.01
CA ALA A 136 -0.32 1.88 -20.21
C ALA A 136 0.63 0.72 -19.87
N GLY A 137 1.62 0.95 -18.99
CA GLY A 137 2.55 -0.09 -18.56
C GLY A 137 1.85 -1.25 -17.85
N VAL A 138 0.90 -0.97 -16.97
CA VAL A 138 0.11 -2.01 -16.28
C VAL A 138 -0.75 -2.80 -17.28
N VAL A 139 -1.40 -2.13 -18.23
CA VAL A 139 -2.21 -2.79 -19.27
C VAL A 139 -1.35 -3.71 -20.13
N VAL A 140 -0.18 -3.25 -20.59
CA VAL A 140 0.75 -4.07 -21.38
C VAL A 140 1.19 -5.32 -20.61
N LEU A 141 1.48 -5.20 -19.33
CA LEU A 141 1.85 -6.34 -18.46
C LEU A 141 0.67 -7.31 -18.21
N ALA A 142 -0.57 -6.81 -18.28
CA ALA A 142 -1.77 -7.63 -18.09
C ALA A 142 -2.12 -8.46 -19.35
N ILE A 143 -1.74 -7.99 -20.54
CA ILE A 143 -1.97 -8.70 -21.80
C ILE A 143 -0.95 -9.85 -21.87
N ARG A 144 -1.42 -11.08 -21.72
CA ARG A 144 -0.61 -12.27 -21.98
C ARG A 144 -0.53 -12.49 -23.48
N PRO A 145 0.65 -12.86 -24.03
CA PRO A 145 0.75 -13.35 -25.38
C PRO A 145 0.00 -14.67 -25.56
#